data_64fb7f27f8bdcdc0d5e8fe856c9d7fbd
#
_entry.id   64fb7f27f8bdcdc0d5e8fe856c9d7fbd
#
_cell.length_a   1.000
_cell.length_b   1.000
_cell.length_c   1.000
_cell.angle_alpha   90.00
_cell.angle_beta   90.00
_cell.angle_gamma   90.00
#
_symmetry.space_group_name_H-M   'P 1'
#
loop_
_entity.id
_entity.type
_entity.pdbx_description
1 polymer ?
#
loop_
_entity_poly.entity_id
_entity_poly.type
_entity_poly.pdbx_seq_one_letter_code
_entity_poly.pdbx_strand_id
1 'polypeptide(L)'
;MSNTVNDSAIKKLKLLFTVVDRPKGEFYMDVISQFDVNYQMVLGGLGTARSDLVELLGLEPHKAVVISVIREELAETVMQCLEDKFATIRGGKGIAFAVPLSSVIGVNAYRFLSDNRRGREG
;
A
#
# COMPACT_ATOMS: atom_id res chain seq x y z
N MET A 1 -29.75 -11.22 -3.24
CA MET A 1 -28.99 -9.98 -3.35
C MET A 1 -27.56 -10.16 -2.89
N SER A 2 -26.66 -9.75 -3.71
CA SER A 2 -25.24 -9.93 -3.41
C SER A 2 -24.77 -8.91 -2.38
N ASN A 3 -23.87 -9.35 -1.49
CA ASN A 3 -23.19 -8.44 -0.57
C ASN A 3 -21.94 -7.86 -1.20
N THR A 4 -21.72 -8.15 -2.44
CA THR A 4 -20.55 -7.68 -3.15
C THR A 4 -20.75 -6.23 -3.56
N VAL A 5 -19.72 -5.43 -3.33
CA VAL A 5 -19.75 -4.03 -3.72
C VAL A 5 -19.75 -3.95 -5.25
N ASN A 6 -20.30 -2.87 -5.76
CA ASN A 6 -20.35 -2.60 -7.19
C ASN A 6 -18.96 -2.78 -7.83
N ASP A 7 -18.91 -3.54 -8.91
CA ASP A 7 -17.64 -3.84 -9.58
C ASP A 7 -16.91 -2.59 -10.04
N SER A 8 -17.65 -1.59 -10.51
CA SER A 8 -17.02 -0.36 -10.99
C SER A 8 -16.26 0.34 -9.88
N ALA A 9 -16.85 0.38 -8.69
CA ALA A 9 -16.22 1.04 -7.55
C ALA A 9 -14.99 0.26 -7.09
N ILE A 10 -15.06 -1.05 -7.08
CA ILE A 10 -13.96 -1.89 -6.64
C ILE A 10 -12.77 -1.76 -7.59
N LYS A 11 -13.04 -1.71 -8.88
CA LYS A 11 -11.98 -1.64 -9.88
C LYS A 11 -11.22 -0.33 -9.82
N LYS A 12 -11.73 0.65 -9.09
CA LYS A 12 -11.04 1.92 -8.94
C LYS A 12 -9.99 1.90 -7.84
N LEU A 13 -9.84 0.79 -7.16
CA LEU A 13 -8.85 0.66 -6.10
C LEU A 13 -7.79 -0.35 -6.49
N LYS A 14 -6.57 -0.08 -6.06
CA LYS A 14 -5.45 -0.99 -6.25
C LYS A 14 -4.70 -1.15 -4.95
N LEU A 15 -4.11 -2.32 -4.78
CA LEU A 15 -3.17 -2.57 -3.71
C LEU A 15 -1.78 -2.30 -4.23
N LEU A 16 -1.08 -1.38 -3.59
CA LEU A 16 0.29 -1.06 -3.96
C LEU A 16 1.23 -1.67 -2.92
N PHE A 17 2.14 -2.50 -3.40
CA PHE A 17 3.16 -3.10 -2.55
C PHE A 17 4.49 -2.44 -2.84
N THR A 18 5.13 -1.90 -1.81
CA THR A 18 6.43 -1.26 -1.95
C THR A 18 7.39 -1.98 -1.03
N VAL A 19 8.38 -2.63 -1.61
CA VAL A 19 9.36 -3.43 -0.85
C VAL A 19 10.68 -2.69 -0.86
N VAL A 20 11.16 -2.35 0.33
CA VAL A 20 12.36 -1.52 0.49
C VAL A 20 13.17 -2.05 1.66
N ASP A 21 14.36 -1.51 1.84
CA ASP A 21 15.16 -1.83 3.01
C ASP A 21 14.42 -1.36 4.26
N ARG A 22 14.54 -2.16 5.31
CA ARG A 22 13.79 -1.95 6.54
C ARG A 22 13.88 -0.53 7.09
N PRO A 23 15.07 0.10 7.16
CA PRO A 23 15.14 1.46 7.67
C PRO A 23 14.42 2.50 6.80
N LYS A 24 14.09 2.15 5.57
CA LYS A 24 13.42 3.06 4.65
C LYS A 24 11.91 2.88 4.62
N GLY A 25 11.38 1.93 5.39
CA GLY A 25 9.94 1.64 5.35
C GLY A 25 9.09 2.86 5.65
N GLU A 26 9.39 3.55 6.75
CA GLU A 26 8.58 4.71 7.12
C GLU A 26 8.79 5.88 6.17
N PHE A 27 10.00 6.00 5.63
CA PHE A 27 10.26 7.04 4.65
C PHE A 27 9.33 6.88 3.44
N TYR A 28 9.25 5.66 2.93
CA TYR A 28 8.40 5.42 1.77
C TYR A 28 6.92 5.46 2.11
N MET A 29 6.57 5.12 3.33
CA MET A 29 5.20 5.31 3.78
C MET A 29 4.82 6.78 3.72
N ASP A 30 5.72 7.64 4.18
CA ASP A 30 5.48 9.09 4.13
C ASP A 30 5.41 9.60 2.70
N VAL A 31 6.29 9.10 1.83
CA VAL A 31 6.26 9.51 0.43
C VAL A 31 4.91 9.19 -0.20
N ILE A 32 4.43 7.97 0.04
CA ILE A 32 3.16 7.54 -0.54
C ILE A 32 1.99 8.30 0.09
N SER A 33 2.11 8.63 1.37
CA SER A 33 1.05 9.35 2.07
C SER A 33 0.79 10.75 1.53
N GLN A 34 1.73 11.29 0.78
CA GLN A 34 1.53 12.60 0.15
C GLN A 34 0.46 12.53 -0.93
N PHE A 35 0.20 11.36 -1.44
CA PHE A 35 -0.89 11.15 -2.38
C PHE A 35 -2.13 10.76 -1.56
N ASP A 36 -3.27 10.78 -2.19
CA ASP A 36 -4.52 10.54 -1.47
C ASP A 36 -4.71 9.04 -1.24
N VAL A 37 -4.02 8.52 -0.23
CA VAL A 37 -4.01 7.09 0.09
C VAL A 37 -5.21 6.74 0.95
N ASN A 38 -5.93 5.68 0.58
CA ASN A 38 -7.11 5.28 1.32
C ASN A 38 -6.78 4.52 2.60
N TYR A 39 -5.77 3.67 2.55
CA TYR A 39 -5.34 2.90 3.69
C TYR A 39 -3.89 2.49 3.48
N GLN A 40 -3.15 2.35 4.59
CA GLN A 40 -1.74 2.06 4.47
C GLN A 40 -1.25 1.35 5.73
N MET A 41 -0.34 0.40 5.55
CA MET A 41 0.34 -0.26 6.66
C MET A 41 1.74 -0.63 6.22
N VAL A 42 2.63 -0.76 7.19
CA VAL A 42 3.98 -1.21 6.92
C VAL A 42 4.25 -2.48 7.71
N LEU A 43 4.86 -3.45 7.06
CA LEU A 43 5.21 -4.73 7.66
C LEU A 43 6.72 -4.88 7.64
N GLY A 44 7.28 -5.40 8.73
CA GLY A 44 8.71 -5.63 8.81
C GLY A 44 9.54 -4.39 9.04
N GLY A 45 8.89 -3.25 9.28
CA GLY A 45 9.63 -2.01 9.54
C GLY A 45 10.24 -2.00 10.93
N LEU A 46 11.00 -0.95 11.19
CA LEU A 46 11.61 -0.79 12.51
C LEU A 46 10.52 -0.69 13.56
N GLY A 47 10.69 -1.44 14.64
CA GLY A 47 9.70 -1.47 15.69
C GLY A 47 8.52 -2.37 15.44
N THR A 48 8.47 -3.02 14.28
CA THR A 48 7.42 -3.94 13.93
C THR A 48 7.91 -5.36 14.15
N ALA A 49 7.12 -6.18 14.83
CA ALA A 49 7.53 -7.53 15.18
C ALA A 49 6.91 -8.61 14.30
N ARG A 50 6.39 -8.28 13.14
CA ARG A 50 5.68 -9.24 12.30
C ARG A 50 6.59 -9.82 11.22
N SER A 51 7.59 -10.58 11.65
CA SER A 51 8.52 -11.20 10.72
C SER A 51 7.90 -12.39 9.99
N ASP A 52 6.91 -13.02 10.61
CA ASP A 52 6.29 -14.20 10.00
C ASP A 52 5.63 -13.87 8.66
N LEU A 53 5.01 -12.70 8.57
CA LEU A 53 4.36 -12.30 7.32
C LEU A 53 5.40 -11.95 6.26
N VAL A 54 6.49 -11.33 6.68
CA VAL A 54 7.59 -11.01 5.77
C VAL A 54 8.17 -12.30 5.19
N GLU A 55 8.33 -13.32 6.03
CA GLU A 55 8.82 -14.61 5.57
C GLU A 55 7.84 -15.29 4.63
N LEU A 56 6.55 -15.17 4.92
CA LEU A 56 5.52 -15.76 4.07
C LEU A 56 5.59 -15.19 2.67
N LEU A 57 5.91 -13.91 2.56
CA LEU A 57 6.04 -13.25 1.26
C LEU A 57 7.37 -13.53 0.60
N GLY A 58 8.24 -14.31 1.22
CA GLY A 58 9.52 -14.66 0.64
C GLY A 58 10.54 -13.54 0.67
N LEU A 59 10.36 -12.60 1.57
CA LEU A 59 11.25 -11.45 1.67
C LEU A 59 12.33 -11.70 2.71
N GLU A 60 13.47 -11.05 2.50
CA GLU A 60 14.57 -11.16 3.46
C GLU A 60 14.23 -10.38 4.74
N PRO A 61 14.80 -10.80 5.88
CA PRO A 61 14.43 -10.18 7.15
C PRO A 61 14.72 -8.68 7.25
N HIS A 62 15.64 -8.18 6.44
CA HIS A 62 15.99 -6.77 6.49
C HIS A 62 15.12 -5.91 5.57
N LYS A 63 14.10 -6.48 4.99
CA LYS A 63 13.20 -5.74 4.12
C LYS A 63 11.92 -5.38 4.85
N ALA A 64 11.28 -4.34 4.36
CA ALA A 64 9.97 -3.92 4.82
C ALA A 64 9.05 -3.82 3.62
N VAL A 65 7.77 -4.04 3.86
CA VAL A 65 6.75 -3.92 2.81
C VAL A 65 5.75 -2.86 3.25
N VAL A 66 5.56 -1.85 2.42
CA VAL A 66 4.50 -0.88 2.62
C VAL A 66 3.34 -1.30 1.73
N ILE A 67 2.20 -1.57 2.34
CA ILE A 67 1.00 -1.96 1.61
C ILE A 67 0.03 -0.79 1.66
N SER A 68 -0.37 -0.31 0.49
CA SER A 68 -1.22 0.86 0.40
C SER A 68 -2.41 0.56 -0.48
N VAL A 69 -3.57 1.09 -0.10
CA VAL A 69 -4.76 1.02 -0.95
C VAL A 69 -4.91 2.39 -1.58
N ILE A 70 -4.80 2.45 -2.89
CA ILE A 70 -4.82 3.72 -3.61
C ILE A 70 -5.86 3.66 -4.72
N ARG A 71 -6.26 4.82 -5.18
CA ARG A 71 -7.17 4.89 -6.32
C ARG A 71 -6.41 4.53 -7.59
N GLU A 72 -7.10 3.84 -8.47
CA GLU A 72 -6.50 3.43 -9.73
C GLU A 72 -5.96 4.63 -10.51
N GLU A 73 -6.66 5.74 -10.46
CA GLU A 73 -6.26 6.93 -11.22
C GLU A 73 -4.98 7.54 -10.72
N LEU A 74 -4.57 7.23 -9.49
CA LEU A 74 -3.32 7.73 -8.93
C LEU A 74 -2.16 6.76 -9.07
N ALA A 75 -2.45 5.54 -9.47
CA ALA A 75 -1.44 4.48 -9.45
C ALA A 75 -0.22 4.84 -10.27
N GLU A 76 -0.43 5.34 -11.47
CA GLU A 76 0.68 5.65 -12.35
C GLU A 76 1.55 6.77 -11.79
N THR A 77 0.92 7.80 -11.24
CA THR A 77 1.65 8.91 -10.64
C THR A 77 2.46 8.46 -9.44
N VAL A 78 1.86 7.62 -8.59
CA VAL A 78 2.57 7.12 -7.42
C VAL A 78 3.73 6.23 -7.83
N MET A 79 3.51 5.36 -8.82
CA MET A 79 4.57 4.47 -9.28
C MET A 79 5.73 5.26 -9.87
N GLN A 80 5.44 6.32 -10.61
CA GLN A 80 6.48 7.16 -11.17
C GLN A 80 7.29 7.84 -10.07
N CYS A 81 6.61 8.32 -9.05
CA CYS A 81 7.27 8.94 -7.91
C CYS A 81 8.20 7.94 -7.21
N LEU A 82 7.73 6.71 -7.02
CA LEU A 82 8.54 5.69 -6.38
C LEU A 82 9.76 5.35 -7.22
N GLU A 83 9.57 5.24 -8.52
CA GLU A 83 10.69 4.95 -9.40
C GLU A 83 11.77 6.02 -9.30
N ASP A 84 11.37 7.28 -9.25
CA ASP A 84 12.30 8.37 -9.10
C ASP A 84 13.06 8.28 -7.78
N LYS A 85 12.35 7.95 -6.70
CA LYS A 85 12.99 7.83 -5.39
C LYS A 85 13.95 6.65 -5.36
N PHE A 86 13.57 5.53 -5.96
CA PHE A 86 14.45 4.37 -6.02
C PHE A 86 15.75 4.70 -6.75
N ALA A 87 15.66 5.56 -7.74
CA ALA A 87 16.82 5.93 -8.55
C ALA A 87 17.70 6.99 -7.91
N THR A 88 17.14 7.86 -7.08
CA THR A 88 17.87 9.04 -6.61
C THR A 88 18.21 9.03 -5.14
N ILE A 89 17.43 8.33 -4.32
CA ILE A 89 17.69 8.31 -2.87
C ILE A 89 18.77 7.29 -2.56
N ARG A 90 19.77 7.72 -1.82
CA ARG A 90 20.86 6.84 -1.43
C ARG A 90 20.32 5.75 -0.50
N GLY A 91 20.59 4.50 -0.87
CA GLY A 91 20.08 3.38 -0.11
C GLY A 91 18.58 3.21 -0.23
N GLY A 92 17.96 3.89 -1.19
CA GLY A 92 16.51 3.85 -1.33
C GLY A 92 15.99 2.91 -2.40
N LYS A 93 16.81 1.99 -2.86
CA LYS A 93 16.38 1.05 -3.88
C LYS A 93 15.29 0.14 -3.36
N GLY A 94 14.40 -0.24 -4.27
CA GLY A 94 13.30 -1.12 -3.91
C GLY A 94 12.56 -1.57 -5.13
N ILE A 95 11.44 -2.23 -4.89
CA ILE A 95 10.54 -2.61 -5.96
C ILE A 95 9.13 -2.20 -5.53
N ALA A 96 8.29 -1.95 -6.51
CA ALA A 96 6.91 -1.62 -6.25
C ALA A 96 6.06 -2.28 -7.32
N PHE A 97 4.89 -2.77 -6.93
CA PHE A 97 3.96 -3.32 -7.89
C PHE A 97 2.55 -3.09 -7.38
N ALA A 98 1.61 -2.95 -8.31
CA ALA A 98 0.22 -2.68 -7.96
C ALA A 98 -0.66 -3.81 -8.49
N VAL A 99 -1.64 -4.18 -7.68
CA VAL A 99 -2.57 -5.26 -8.01
C VAL A 99 -3.98 -4.69 -7.93
N PRO A 100 -4.79 -4.86 -8.97
CA PRO A 100 -6.17 -4.39 -8.89
C PRO A 100 -6.98 -5.23 -7.92
N LEU A 101 -7.89 -4.59 -7.20
CA LEU A 101 -8.84 -5.31 -6.38
C LEU A 101 -9.97 -5.78 -7.28
N SER A 102 -10.24 -7.08 -7.27
CA SER A 102 -11.29 -7.63 -8.13
C SER A 102 -12.61 -7.79 -7.42
N SER A 103 -12.59 -7.91 -6.09
CA SER A 103 -13.86 -7.98 -5.35
C SER A 103 -13.59 -7.74 -3.87
N VAL A 104 -14.61 -7.24 -3.19
CA VAL A 104 -14.58 -7.01 -1.75
C VAL A 104 -15.91 -7.49 -1.21
N ILE A 105 -15.88 -8.29 -0.16
CA ILE A 105 -17.09 -8.77 0.46
C ILE A 105 -17.47 -7.85 1.61
N GLY A 106 -18.70 -7.36 1.58
CA GLY A 106 -19.19 -6.53 2.66
C GLY A 106 -19.03 -5.04 2.37
N VAL A 107 -20.14 -4.33 2.46
CA VAL A 107 -20.15 -2.89 2.20
C VAL A 107 -19.23 -2.15 3.17
N ASN A 108 -19.24 -2.56 4.44
CA ASN A 108 -18.42 -1.88 5.43
C ASN A 108 -16.93 -2.04 5.16
N ALA A 109 -16.54 -3.20 4.66
CA ALA A 109 -15.13 -3.42 4.32
C ALA A 109 -14.70 -2.47 3.21
N TYR A 110 -15.55 -2.31 2.20
CA TYR A 110 -15.22 -1.41 1.11
C TYR A 110 -15.12 0.03 1.60
N ARG A 111 -16.07 0.44 2.44
CA ARG A 111 -16.03 1.80 2.98
C ARG A 111 -14.76 2.04 3.79
N PHE A 112 -14.36 1.06 4.56
CA PHE A 112 -13.14 1.19 5.34
C PHE A 112 -11.94 1.44 4.41
N LEU A 113 -11.85 0.69 3.32
CA LEU A 113 -10.72 0.81 2.42
C LEU A 113 -10.75 2.11 1.63
N SER A 114 -11.94 2.57 1.25
CA SER A 114 -12.03 3.73 0.37
C SER A 114 -12.15 5.06 1.12
N ASP A 115 -12.62 5.04 2.38
CA ASP A 115 -12.83 6.24 3.16
C ASP A 115 -12.08 6.23 4.48
N ASN A 116 -11.02 5.46 4.57
CA ASN A 116 -10.32 5.28 5.83
C ASN A 116 -9.87 6.60 6.46
N ARG A 117 -9.39 7.51 5.66
CA ARG A 117 -8.90 8.79 6.19
C ARG A 117 -10.02 9.58 6.84
N ARG A 118 -11.18 9.56 6.21
CA ARG A 118 -12.34 10.27 6.74
C ARG A 118 -12.82 9.61 8.03
N GLY A 119 -12.77 8.31 8.06
CA GLY A 119 -13.17 7.57 9.26
C GLY A 119 -12.31 7.89 10.46
N ARG A 120 -11.03 8.15 10.24
CA ARG A 120 -10.13 8.46 11.34
C ARG A 120 -10.33 9.86 11.88
N GLU A 121 -10.90 10.72 11.10
CA GLU A 121 -11.17 12.08 11.53
C GLU A 121 -12.46 12.18 12.37
N GLY A 122 -13.33 11.20 12.16
CA GLY A 122 -14.63 11.19 12.84
C GLY A 122 -14.55 10.61 14.24
#